data_000008c3ad4b99bad0a776516f9bf624
#
_entry.id   000008c3ad4b99bad0a776516f9bf624
#
_cell.length_a   1.000
_cell.length_b   1.000
_cell.length_c   1.000
_cell.angle_alpha   90.00
_cell.angle_beta   90.00
_cell.angle_gamma   90.00
#
_symmetry.space_group_name_H-M   'P 1'
#
loop_
_entity.id
_entity.type
_entity.pdbx_description
1 polymer ?
#
loop_
_entity_poly.entity_id
_entity_poly.type
_entity_poly.pdbx_seq_one_letter_code
_entity_poly.pdbx_strand_id
1 'polypeptide(L)'
;YSNEVITPRYNPLDQDVLLSEALKATTNKSQRDSIRRMAITETRTHSLSLNNIRVDVKSKTPMPYDPANFSFSYSYNQRNHQTPDLVYDSRRDWQAGLTYDYSPIVPPLKPFGWIKSGSNLVSSLKSYQINWLPSKIALSSQMVRNYSEQQVRNYIPGVANAPSLPATFVQNFLWNRALTLNWALTSDLQFSFRSGTN
;
A
#
# COMPACT_ATOMS: atom_id res chain seq x y z
N TYR A 1 -12.44 -2.19 -11.31
CA TYR A 1 -13.69 -1.47 -11.06
C TYR A 1 -14.80 -2.45 -10.73
N SER A 2 -15.55 -2.22 -9.67
CA SER A 2 -16.75 -2.97 -9.31
C SER A 2 -17.84 -1.98 -8.91
N ASN A 3 -19.07 -2.27 -9.34
CA ASN A 3 -20.28 -1.57 -8.92
C ASN A 3 -21.34 -2.59 -8.52
N GLU A 4 -21.77 -2.52 -7.26
CA GLU A 4 -22.82 -3.35 -6.71
C GLU A 4 -23.99 -2.46 -6.30
N VAL A 5 -25.20 -2.79 -6.75
CA VAL A 5 -26.42 -2.06 -6.42
C VAL A 5 -27.46 -3.03 -5.88
N ILE A 6 -27.91 -2.80 -4.67
CA ILE A 6 -28.97 -3.57 -4.03
C ILE A 6 -30.20 -2.67 -3.94
N THR A 7 -31.30 -3.11 -4.55
CA THR A 7 -32.58 -2.42 -4.51
C THR A 7 -33.50 -3.14 -3.54
N PRO A 8 -33.93 -2.49 -2.45
CA PRO A 8 -34.84 -3.11 -1.51
C PRO A 8 -36.26 -3.29 -2.12
N ARG A 9 -36.99 -4.26 -1.62
CA ARG A 9 -38.38 -4.48 -2.03
C ARG A 9 -39.32 -3.43 -1.46
N TYR A 10 -39.11 -3.05 -0.20
CA TYR A 10 -39.92 -2.07 0.51
C TYR A 10 -39.20 -0.71 0.54
N ASN A 11 -39.98 0.36 0.67
CA ASN A 11 -39.43 1.69 0.82
C ASN A 11 -38.75 1.82 2.21
N PRO A 12 -37.43 2.09 2.30
CA PRO A 12 -36.76 2.23 3.60
C PRO A 12 -37.29 3.38 4.47
N LEU A 13 -37.91 4.36 3.84
CA LEU A 13 -38.51 5.53 4.52
C LEU A 13 -39.93 5.25 5.04
N ASP A 14 -40.58 4.20 4.49
CA ASP A 14 -41.92 3.78 4.90
C ASP A 14 -42.03 2.25 4.62
N GLN A 15 -41.77 1.45 5.66
CA GLN A 15 -41.60 0.01 5.56
C GLN A 15 -42.88 -0.73 5.19
N ASP A 16 -44.04 -0.08 5.30
CA ASP A 16 -45.34 -0.68 4.94
C ASP A 16 -45.67 -0.53 3.46
N VAL A 17 -44.89 0.27 2.72
CA VAL A 17 -45.11 0.57 1.30
C VAL A 17 -44.04 -0.08 0.43
N LEU A 18 -44.46 -0.73 -0.67
CA LEU A 18 -43.53 -1.23 -1.66
C LEU A 18 -42.82 -0.06 -2.35
N LEU A 19 -41.49 -0.19 -2.56
CA LEU A 19 -40.71 0.85 -3.24
C LEU A 19 -41.27 1.18 -4.64
N SER A 20 -41.76 0.16 -5.35
CA SER A 20 -42.40 0.32 -6.66
C SER A 20 -43.68 1.15 -6.62
N GLU A 21 -44.46 1.06 -5.55
CA GLU A 21 -45.68 1.84 -5.34
C GLU A 21 -45.34 3.29 -4.96
N ALA A 22 -44.41 3.49 -4.05
CA ALA A 22 -43.91 4.81 -3.70
C ALA A 22 -43.40 5.59 -4.94
N LEU A 23 -42.67 4.90 -5.82
CA LEU A 23 -42.18 5.49 -7.07
C LEU A 23 -43.27 5.80 -8.09
N LYS A 24 -44.35 4.98 -8.15
CA LYS A 24 -45.51 5.23 -9.02
C LYS A 24 -46.40 6.37 -8.52
N ALA A 25 -46.57 6.50 -7.22
CA ALA A 25 -47.37 7.55 -6.59
C ALA A 25 -46.71 8.93 -6.76
N THR A 26 -45.41 8.99 -7.02
CA THR A 26 -44.68 10.25 -7.19
C THR A 26 -44.71 10.70 -8.66
N THR A 27 -45.38 11.80 -8.92
CA THR A 27 -45.56 12.34 -10.31
C THR A 27 -44.29 13.09 -10.75
N ASN A 28 -43.56 13.72 -9.83
CA ASN A 28 -42.38 14.52 -10.15
C ASN A 28 -41.13 13.61 -10.32
N LYS A 29 -40.51 13.72 -11.52
CA LYS A 29 -39.30 12.92 -11.85
C LYS A 29 -38.16 13.15 -10.86
N SER A 30 -37.89 14.39 -10.46
CA SER A 30 -36.82 14.72 -9.52
C SER A 30 -37.04 14.11 -8.13
N GLN A 31 -38.27 14.11 -7.64
CA GLN A 31 -38.62 13.48 -6.37
C GLN A 31 -38.49 11.95 -6.46
N ARG A 32 -38.93 11.36 -7.56
CA ARG A 32 -38.81 9.92 -7.82
C ARG A 32 -37.32 9.46 -7.82
N ASP A 33 -36.47 10.22 -8.52
CA ASP A 33 -35.05 9.95 -8.58
C ASP A 33 -34.38 10.12 -7.19
N SER A 34 -34.88 11.05 -6.40
CA SER A 34 -34.44 11.24 -5.01
C SER A 34 -34.83 10.06 -4.13
N ILE A 35 -36.11 9.62 -4.15
CA ILE A 35 -36.57 8.45 -3.39
C ILE A 35 -35.78 7.22 -3.79
N ARG A 36 -35.56 6.99 -5.10
CA ARG A 36 -34.78 5.88 -5.59
C ARG A 36 -33.33 5.90 -5.08
N ARG A 37 -32.66 7.04 -5.17
CA ARG A 37 -31.29 7.20 -4.65
C ARG A 37 -31.18 7.00 -3.15
N MET A 38 -32.18 7.41 -2.39
CA MET A 38 -32.21 7.21 -0.95
C MET A 38 -32.53 5.77 -0.55
N ALA A 39 -33.23 5.03 -1.39
CA ALA A 39 -33.66 3.67 -1.09
C ALA A 39 -32.58 2.60 -1.40
N ILE A 40 -31.72 2.85 -2.40
CA ILE A 40 -30.75 1.85 -2.85
C ILE A 40 -29.51 1.84 -1.93
N THR A 41 -28.95 0.62 -1.77
CA THR A 41 -27.59 0.44 -1.28
C THR A 41 -26.66 0.31 -2.48
N GLU A 42 -25.69 1.19 -2.61
CA GLU A 42 -24.74 1.16 -3.71
C GLU A 42 -23.30 1.14 -3.19
N THR A 43 -22.50 0.24 -3.73
CA THR A 43 -21.07 0.15 -3.44
C THR A 43 -20.28 0.24 -4.74
N ARG A 44 -19.45 1.28 -4.87
CA ARG A 44 -18.53 1.44 -5.99
C ARG A 44 -17.10 1.31 -5.52
N THR A 45 -16.36 0.40 -6.14
CA THR A 45 -14.96 0.16 -5.80
C THR A 45 -14.08 0.39 -7.03
N HIS A 46 -13.03 1.19 -6.84
CA HIS A 46 -11.96 1.39 -7.81
C HIS A 46 -10.66 0.92 -7.18
N SER A 47 -9.98 0.00 -7.84
CA SER A 47 -8.70 -0.53 -7.37
C SER A 47 -7.67 -0.45 -8.47
N LEU A 48 -6.47 0.02 -8.13
CA LEU A 48 -5.28 0.00 -8.96
C LEU A 48 -4.15 -0.63 -8.14
N SER A 49 -3.46 -1.62 -8.71
CA SER A 49 -2.32 -2.26 -8.07
C SER A 49 -1.19 -2.45 -9.07
N LEU A 50 -0.04 -1.90 -8.71
CA LEU A 50 1.21 -2.00 -9.44
C LEU A 50 2.24 -2.62 -8.47
N ASN A 51 2.64 -3.87 -8.72
CA ASN A 51 3.48 -4.60 -7.80
C ASN A 51 4.84 -4.89 -8.41
N ASN A 52 5.90 -4.66 -7.62
CA ASN A 52 7.26 -5.04 -7.95
C ASN A 52 7.74 -4.56 -9.34
N ILE A 53 7.45 -3.29 -9.65
CA ILE A 53 7.93 -2.67 -10.87
C ILE A 53 9.43 -2.44 -10.72
N ARG A 54 10.21 -3.04 -11.59
CA ARG A 54 11.65 -2.83 -11.65
C ARG A 54 12.13 -2.81 -13.11
N VAL A 55 13.28 -2.20 -13.32
CA VAL A 55 13.97 -2.23 -14.60
C VAL A 55 14.95 -3.40 -14.57
N ASP A 56 14.73 -4.39 -15.41
CA ASP A 56 15.63 -5.54 -15.53
C ASP A 56 16.76 -5.19 -16.48
N VAL A 57 17.87 -4.76 -15.91
CA VAL A 57 19.11 -4.49 -16.65
C VAL A 57 20.10 -5.61 -16.36
N LYS A 58 20.44 -6.38 -17.39
CA LYS A 58 21.52 -7.40 -17.31
C LYS A 58 22.88 -6.72 -17.34
N SER A 59 23.36 -6.28 -16.20
CA SER A 59 24.74 -5.77 -16.06
C SER A 59 25.70 -6.94 -15.85
N LYS A 60 26.84 -6.92 -16.53
CA LYS A 60 27.93 -7.89 -16.31
C LYS A 60 28.58 -7.73 -14.95
N THR A 61 28.58 -6.51 -14.43
CA THR A 61 29.09 -6.15 -13.09
C THR A 61 28.00 -5.36 -12.36
N PRO A 62 27.26 -5.98 -11.44
CA PRO A 62 26.22 -5.28 -10.68
C PRO A 62 26.82 -4.12 -9.87
N MET A 63 26.30 -2.91 -10.09
CA MET A 63 26.73 -1.70 -9.39
C MET A 63 25.64 -1.25 -8.40
N PRO A 64 26.01 -0.57 -7.30
CA PRO A 64 25.04 -0.10 -6.31
C PRO A 64 23.95 0.82 -6.88
N TYR A 65 24.28 1.58 -7.95
CA TYR A 65 23.37 2.51 -8.59
C TYR A 65 22.56 1.91 -9.75
N ASP A 66 22.67 0.60 -9.99
CA ASP A 66 21.92 -0.06 -11.06
C ASP A 66 20.41 0.03 -10.78
N PRO A 67 19.60 0.44 -11.77
CA PRO A 67 18.13 0.49 -11.61
C PRO A 67 17.51 -0.85 -11.26
N ALA A 68 18.16 -1.97 -11.60
CA ALA A 68 17.72 -3.33 -11.27
C ALA A 68 17.67 -3.60 -9.75
N ASN A 69 18.42 -2.84 -8.94
CA ASN A 69 18.42 -2.96 -7.49
C ASN A 69 17.18 -2.34 -6.85
N PHE A 70 16.42 -1.55 -7.59
CA PHE A 70 15.23 -0.87 -7.10
C PHE A 70 13.97 -1.60 -7.55
N SER A 71 13.01 -1.74 -6.65
CA SER A 71 11.65 -2.11 -7.02
C SER A 71 10.64 -1.17 -6.38
N PHE A 72 9.61 -0.86 -7.15
CA PHE A 72 8.53 0.02 -6.75
C PHE A 72 7.21 -0.72 -6.74
N SER A 73 6.40 -0.45 -5.73
CA SER A 73 5.04 -0.95 -5.64
C SER A 73 4.10 0.18 -5.29
N TYR A 74 2.93 0.20 -5.91
CA TYR A 74 1.89 1.18 -5.61
C TYR A 74 0.52 0.52 -5.65
N SER A 75 -0.28 0.77 -4.64
CA SER A 75 -1.68 0.39 -4.65
C SER A 75 -2.57 1.56 -4.24
N TYR A 76 -3.70 1.64 -4.91
CA TYR A 76 -4.77 2.58 -4.60
C TYR A 76 -6.09 1.83 -4.59
N ASN A 77 -6.84 2.00 -3.52
CA ASN A 77 -8.19 1.47 -3.42
C ASN A 77 -9.14 2.57 -2.95
N GLN A 78 -10.22 2.77 -3.69
CA GLN A 78 -11.29 3.69 -3.32
C GLN A 78 -12.60 2.92 -3.28
N ARG A 79 -13.31 3.01 -2.16
CA ARG A 79 -14.65 2.47 -1.98
C ARG A 79 -15.59 3.60 -1.60
N ASN A 80 -16.63 3.79 -2.40
CA ASN A 80 -17.75 4.67 -2.10
C ASN A 80 -18.98 3.80 -1.82
N HIS A 81 -19.55 3.96 -0.65
CA HIS A 81 -20.69 3.19 -0.19
C HIS A 81 -21.78 4.15 0.26
N GLN A 82 -23.01 3.88 -0.13
CA GLN A 82 -24.21 4.59 0.33
C GLN A 82 -25.29 3.60 0.71
N THR A 83 -26.08 3.96 1.70
CA THR A 83 -27.24 3.19 2.17
C THR A 83 -28.39 4.12 2.46
N PRO A 84 -29.58 3.62 2.79
CA PRO A 84 -30.68 4.47 3.26
C PRO A 84 -30.30 5.34 4.46
N ASP A 85 -29.45 4.82 5.36
CA ASP A 85 -29.02 5.52 6.58
C ASP A 85 -27.76 6.37 6.41
N LEU A 86 -27.00 6.14 5.33
CA LEU A 86 -25.77 6.85 5.02
C LEU A 86 -25.93 7.66 3.73
N VAL A 87 -25.59 8.93 3.78
CA VAL A 87 -25.50 9.75 2.59
C VAL A 87 -24.35 9.27 1.72
N TYR A 88 -23.20 9.06 2.34
CA TYR A 88 -22.02 8.40 1.78
C TYR A 88 -21.06 7.90 2.88
N ASP A 89 -20.31 6.86 2.55
CA ASP A 89 -19.09 6.40 3.23
C ASP A 89 -18.02 6.23 2.14
N SER A 90 -17.04 7.13 2.13
CA SER A 90 -15.95 7.15 1.16
C SER A 90 -14.65 6.77 1.86
N ARG A 91 -14.03 5.68 1.40
CA ARG A 91 -12.73 5.24 1.88
C ARG A 91 -11.73 5.27 0.75
N ARG A 92 -10.54 5.76 1.06
CA ARG A 92 -9.42 5.86 0.12
C ARG A 92 -8.16 5.37 0.82
N ASP A 93 -7.57 4.34 0.26
CA ASP A 93 -6.35 3.72 0.78
C ASP A 93 -5.26 3.82 -0.28
N TRP A 94 -4.13 4.42 0.10
CA TRP A 94 -2.92 4.53 -0.73
C TRP A 94 -1.80 3.79 -0.03
N GLN A 95 -1.08 3.01 -0.79
CA GLN A 95 0.14 2.38 -0.33
C GLN A 95 1.19 2.52 -1.42
N ALA A 96 2.35 3.05 -1.05
CA ALA A 96 3.52 3.13 -1.91
C ALA A 96 4.71 2.48 -1.22
N GLY A 97 5.42 1.64 -1.95
CA GLY A 97 6.61 0.94 -1.46
C GLY A 97 7.78 1.12 -2.42
N LEU A 98 8.95 1.44 -1.88
CA LEU A 98 10.22 1.44 -2.58
C LEU A 98 11.14 0.49 -1.84
N THR A 99 11.69 -0.49 -2.55
CA THR A 99 12.72 -1.37 -2.02
C THR A 99 13.99 -1.25 -2.84
N TYR A 100 15.11 -1.30 -2.17
CA TYR A 100 16.43 -1.37 -2.75
C TYR A 100 17.13 -2.60 -2.16
N ASP A 101 17.66 -3.47 -3.00
CA ASP A 101 18.42 -4.64 -2.58
C ASP A 101 19.67 -4.75 -3.45
N TYR A 102 20.82 -4.63 -2.82
CA TYR A 102 22.12 -4.78 -3.46
C TYR A 102 22.92 -5.85 -2.74
N SER A 103 23.21 -6.95 -3.44
CA SER A 103 23.94 -8.10 -2.92
C SER A 103 25.04 -8.47 -3.93
N PRO A 104 26.18 -7.75 -3.93
CA PRO A 104 27.24 -7.98 -4.90
C PRO A 104 27.96 -9.30 -4.66
N ILE A 105 28.24 -10.01 -5.74
CA ILE A 105 29.14 -11.16 -5.74
C ILE A 105 30.51 -10.64 -6.19
N VAL A 106 31.33 -10.22 -5.25
CA VAL A 106 32.67 -9.69 -5.53
C VAL A 106 33.72 -10.66 -4.98
N PRO A 107 34.72 -11.01 -5.76
CA PRO A 107 35.81 -11.85 -5.27
C PRO A 107 36.55 -11.12 -4.13
N PRO A 108 36.84 -11.82 -3.03
CA PRO A 108 37.58 -11.23 -1.93
C PRO A 108 39.00 -10.84 -2.34
N LEU A 109 39.47 -9.74 -1.81
CA LEU A 109 40.87 -9.35 -1.93
C LEU A 109 41.76 -10.28 -1.10
N LYS A 110 42.83 -10.77 -1.67
CA LYS A 110 43.86 -11.55 -1.01
C LYS A 110 45.14 -10.72 -0.90
N PRO A 111 45.27 -9.87 0.13
CA PRO A 111 46.37 -8.90 0.20
C PRO A 111 47.75 -9.54 0.24
N PHE A 112 47.85 -10.79 0.71
CA PHE A 112 49.11 -11.54 0.83
C PHE A 112 49.27 -12.63 -0.23
N GLY A 113 48.44 -12.65 -1.26
CA GLY A 113 48.44 -13.69 -2.32
C GLY A 113 49.75 -13.75 -3.15
N TRP A 114 50.52 -12.63 -3.19
CA TRP A 114 51.78 -12.50 -3.90
C TRP A 114 52.99 -13.16 -3.24
N ILE A 115 52.87 -13.53 -1.96
CA ILE A 115 53.99 -14.13 -1.20
C ILE A 115 54.20 -15.58 -1.65
N LYS A 116 55.39 -15.94 -2.11
CA LYS A 116 55.72 -17.27 -2.67
C LYS A 116 56.29 -18.25 -1.66
N SER A 117 56.47 -17.91 -0.39
CA SER A 117 57.07 -18.77 0.65
C SER A 117 56.16 -19.92 1.06
N GLY A 118 56.72 -21.06 1.41
CA GLY A 118 56.03 -22.31 1.72
C GLY A 118 55.89 -22.68 3.21
N SER A 119 56.19 -21.77 4.17
CA SER A 119 56.01 -22.07 5.59
C SER A 119 54.51 -22.05 6.00
N ASN A 120 54.18 -22.84 7.05
CA ASN A 120 52.80 -22.96 7.53
C ASN A 120 52.19 -21.60 7.98
N LEU A 121 53.00 -20.72 8.57
CA LEU A 121 52.58 -19.37 8.97
C LEU A 121 52.25 -18.49 7.75
N VAL A 122 53.03 -18.62 6.69
CA VAL A 122 52.80 -17.89 5.43
C VAL A 122 51.57 -18.43 4.67
N SER A 123 51.30 -19.73 4.80
CA SER A 123 50.07 -20.28 4.19
C SER A 123 48.79 -19.73 4.85
N SER A 124 48.81 -19.56 6.18
CA SER A 124 47.69 -18.93 6.91
C SER A 124 47.51 -17.46 6.50
N LEU A 125 48.59 -16.69 6.32
CA LEU A 125 48.51 -15.32 5.83
C LEU A 125 47.99 -15.24 4.39
N LYS A 126 48.37 -16.16 3.52
CA LYS A 126 47.88 -16.27 2.16
C LYS A 126 46.39 -16.53 2.06
N SER A 127 45.85 -17.30 3.00
CA SER A 127 44.43 -17.62 3.04
C SER A 127 43.56 -16.46 3.52
N TYR A 128 44.18 -15.40 4.09
CA TYR A 128 43.49 -14.25 4.59
C TYR A 128 42.79 -13.48 3.47
N GLN A 129 41.49 -13.27 3.61
CA GLN A 129 40.63 -12.67 2.64
C GLN A 129 39.91 -11.46 3.23
N ILE A 130 39.86 -10.37 2.48
CA ILE A 130 39.16 -9.16 2.89
C ILE A 130 38.09 -8.85 1.83
N ASN A 131 36.84 -8.75 2.28
CA ASN A 131 35.75 -8.27 1.44
C ASN A 131 35.62 -6.77 1.62
N TRP A 132 36.02 -6.02 0.63
CA TRP A 132 36.00 -4.55 0.66
C TRP A 132 34.62 -3.94 0.43
N LEU A 133 33.65 -4.73 -0.09
CA LEU A 133 32.25 -4.34 -0.24
C LEU A 133 31.33 -5.08 0.74
N PRO A 134 30.26 -4.44 1.20
CA PRO A 134 29.23 -5.10 1.97
C PRO A 134 28.62 -6.28 1.21
N SER A 135 28.33 -7.36 1.90
CA SER A 135 27.68 -8.54 1.33
C SER A 135 26.21 -8.30 1.01
N LYS A 136 25.57 -7.38 1.75
CA LYS A 136 24.18 -6.99 1.50
C LYS A 136 23.91 -5.58 1.98
N ILE A 137 23.24 -4.79 1.13
CA ILE A 137 22.62 -3.51 1.49
C ILE A 137 21.15 -3.61 1.06
N ALA A 138 20.24 -3.51 2.02
CA ALA A 138 18.81 -3.51 1.73
C ALA A 138 18.15 -2.31 2.39
N LEU A 139 17.36 -1.57 1.63
CA LEU A 139 16.53 -0.47 2.10
C LEU A 139 15.09 -0.75 1.71
N SER A 140 14.17 -0.60 2.65
CA SER A 140 12.74 -0.60 2.37
C SER A 140 12.11 0.67 2.91
N SER A 141 11.23 1.25 2.11
CA SER A 141 10.45 2.44 2.48
C SER A 141 9.02 2.18 2.07
N GLN A 142 8.11 2.18 3.02
CA GLN A 142 6.70 1.91 2.80
C GLN A 142 5.86 3.03 3.41
N MET A 143 5.06 3.68 2.57
CA MET A 143 4.09 4.68 2.96
C MET A 143 2.69 4.10 2.84
N VAL A 144 1.89 4.28 3.88
CA VAL A 144 0.48 3.91 3.91
C VAL A 144 -0.32 5.13 4.31
N ARG A 145 -1.33 5.46 3.53
CA ARG A 145 -2.28 6.51 3.87
C ARG A 145 -3.70 5.99 3.73
N ASN A 146 -4.44 6.10 4.82
CA ASN A 146 -5.85 5.76 4.86
C ASN A 146 -6.64 7.04 5.11
N TYR A 147 -7.71 7.23 4.35
CA TYR A 147 -8.67 8.30 4.54
C TYR A 147 -10.07 7.73 4.47
N SER A 148 -10.87 8.03 5.46
CA SER A 148 -12.27 7.61 5.53
C SER A 148 -13.11 8.83 5.91
N GLU A 149 -14.18 9.04 5.17
CA GLU A 149 -15.15 10.11 5.39
C GLU A 149 -16.55 9.55 5.26
N GLN A 150 -17.39 9.81 6.25
CA GLN A 150 -18.77 9.35 6.23
C GLN A 150 -19.73 10.46 6.67
N GLN A 151 -20.92 10.45 6.09
CA GLN A 151 -22.02 11.32 6.50
C GLN A 151 -23.27 10.48 6.72
N VAL A 152 -23.76 10.49 7.95
CA VAL A 152 -25.01 9.82 8.32
C VAL A 152 -26.20 10.69 7.90
N ARG A 153 -27.24 10.02 7.39
CA ARG A 153 -28.47 10.70 7.00
C ARG A 153 -29.30 11.03 8.24
N ASN A 154 -29.69 12.28 8.36
CA ASN A 154 -30.64 12.67 9.38
C ASN A 154 -32.06 12.52 8.79
N TYR A 155 -32.76 11.47 9.19
CA TYR A 155 -34.15 11.25 8.79
C TYR A 155 -35.06 11.50 9.98
N ILE A 156 -35.90 12.52 9.88
CA ILE A 156 -36.94 12.82 10.86
C ILE A 156 -38.28 12.62 10.18
N PRO A 157 -39.10 11.66 10.59
CA PRO A 157 -40.44 11.44 10.00
C PRO A 157 -41.25 12.70 10.02
N GLY A 158 -41.86 13.05 8.87
CA GLY A 158 -42.71 14.26 8.74
C GLY A 158 -41.98 15.57 8.52
N VAL A 159 -40.62 15.60 8.53
CA VAL A 159 -39.83 16.81 8.26
C VAL A 159 -39.13 16.66 6.91
N ALA A 160 -39.60 17.38 5.90
CA ALA A 160 -39.10 17.27 4.53
C ALA A 160 -37.64 17.72 4.35
N ASN A 161 -37.11 18.59 5.20
CA ASN A 161 -35.77 19.15 5.12
C ASN A 161 -35.10 19.13 6.51
N ALA A 162 -34.88 17.93 7.05
CA ALA A 162 -34.08 17.79 8.26
C ALA A 162 -32.65 18.30 8.02
N PRO A 163 -32.03 19.07 8.94
CA PRO A 163 -30.67 19.54 8.76
C PRO A 163 -29.71 18.36 8.63
N SER A 164 -28.78 18.43 7.66
CA SER A 164 -27.78 17.40 7.46
C SER A 164 -26.83 17.31 8.65
N LEU A 165 -26.53 16.08 9.09
CA LEU A 165 -25.50 15.87 10.08
C LEU A 165 -24.11 16.18 9.50
N PRO A 166 -23.17 16.69 10.32
CA PRO A 166 -21.82 16.96 9.84
C PRO A 166 -21.13 15.66 9.43
N ALA A 167 -20.32 15.73 8.39
CA ALA A 167 -19.48 14.61 7.98
C ALA A 167 -18.37 14.38 9.03
N THR A 168 -18.10 13.11 9.32
CA THR A 168 -16.98 12.70 10.15
C THR A 168 -15.89 12.11 9.27
N PHE A 169 -14.64 12.37 9.60
CA PHE A 169 -13.51 11.84 8.85
C PHE A 169 -12.42 11.30 9.77
N VAL A 170 -11.73 10.29 9.28
CA VAL A 170 -10.55 9.71 9.93
C VAL A 170 -9.45 9.63 8.88
N GLN A 171 -8.27 10.09 9.27
CA GLN A 171 -7.11 10.03 8.38
C GLN A 171 -5.94 9.45 9.17
N ASN A 172 -5.21 8.53 8.53
CA ASN A 172 -4.00 7.93 9.06
C ASN A 172 -2.91 7.99 8.01
N PHE A 173 -1.69 8.32 8.44
CA PHE A 173 -0.49 8.28 7.62
C PHE A 173 0.62 7.57 8.39
N LEU A 174 1.18 6.55 7.75
CA LEU A 174 2.25 5.75 8.31
C LEU A 174 3.40 5.67 7.30
N TRP A 175 4.62 5.91 7.77
CA TRP A 175 5.81 5.79 6.94
C TRP A 175 6.86 4.93 7.62
N ASN A 176 6.93 3.67 7.20
CA ASN A 176 7.86 2.68 7.70
C ASN A 176 9.11 2.68 6.84
N ARG A 177 10.27 2.68 7.48
CA ARG A 177 11.58 2.60 6.81
C ARG A 177 12.44 1.57 7.53
N ALA A 178 13.14 0.75 6.77
CA ALA A 178 14.11 -0.18 7.32
C ALA A 178 15.37 -0.21 6.45
N LEU A 179 16.51 -0.18 7.11
CA LEU A 179 17.84 -0.32 6.51
C LEU A 179 18.52 -1.55 7.10
N THR A 180 19.05 -2.40 6.26
CA THR A 180 19.87 -3.54 6.64
C THR A 180 21.19 -3.47 5.89
N LEU A 181 22.29 -3.53 6.62
CA LEU A 181 23.64 -3.59 6.08
C LEU A 181 24.34 -4.80 6.71
N ASN A 182 24.76 -5.75 5.88
CA ASN A 182 25.57 -6.87 6.30
C ASN A 182 26.92 -6.78 5.59
N TRP A 183 27.99 -6.90 6.36
CA TRP A 183 29.34 -6.85 5.84
C TRP A 183 30.20 -7.90 6.51
N ALA A 184 30.52 -8.96 5.79
CA ALA A 184 31.52 -9.94 6.20
C ALA A 184 32.90 -9.45 5.78
N LEU A 185 33.53 -8.59 6.58
CA LEU A 185 34.82 -7.96 6.26
C LEU A 185 35.91 -9.02 6.07
N THR A 186 35.94 -10.02 6.95
CA THR A 186 36.80 -11.20 6.85
C THR A 186 35.99 -12.47 7.17
N SER A 187 36.60 -13.66 7.12
CA SER A 187 35.95 -14.91 7.56
C SER A 187 35.48 -14.84 9.02
N ASP A 188 36.24 -14.14 9.86
CA ASP A 188 36.05 -14.12 11.31
C ASP A 188 35.41 -12.80 11.81
N LEU A 189 35.39 -11.76 10.98
CA LEU A 189 34.84 -10.46 11.33
C LEU A 189 33.64 -10.10 10.45
N GLN A 190 32.46 -10.15 11.06
CA GLN A 190 31.19 -9.81 10.41
C GLN A 190 30.55 -8.63 11.12
N PHE A 191 30.10 -7.67 10.32
CA PHE A 191 29.34 -6.51 10.77
C PHE A 191 27.90 -6.60 10.25
N SER A 192 26.94 -6.45 11.16
CA SER A 192 25.53 -6.40 10.81
C SER A 192 24.90 -5.19 11.47
N PHE A 193 24.31 -4.33 10.65
CA PHE A 193 23.57 -3.15 11.09
C PHE A 193 22.14 -3.23 10.60
N ARG A 194 21.20 -2.99 11.51
CA ARG A 194 19.78 -2.88 11.18
C ARG A 194 19.20 -1.66 11.87
N SER A 195 18.50 -0.84 11.10
CA SER A 195 17.74 0.30 11.59
C SER A 195 16.33 0.25 11.02
N GLY A 196 15.35 0.61 11.81
CA GLY A 196 13.96 0.68 11.38
C GLY A 196 13.23 1.80 12.13
N THR A 197 12.27 2.42 11.44
CA THR A 197 11.32 3.39 12.02
C THR A 197 9.91 3.00 11.62
N ASN A 198 9.04 3.05 12.58
CA ASN A 198 7.59 2.90 12.41
C ASN A 198 6.93 4.26 12.60
#